data_a7f0ff9b0cec40fbd61064a8a01c6c16
#
_entry.id   a7f0ff9b0cec40fbd61064a8a01c6c16
#
_cell.length_a   1.000
_cell.length_b   1.000
_cell.length_c   1.000
_cell.angle_alpha   90.00
_cell.angle_beta   90.00
_cell.angle_gamma   90.00
#
_symmetry.space_group_name_H-M   'P 1'
#
loop_
_entity.id
_entity.type
_entity.pdbx_description
1 polymer ?
#
loop_
_entity_poly.entity_id
_entity_poly.type
_entity_poly.pdbx_seq_one_letter_code
_entity_poly.pdbx_strand_id
1 'polypeptide(L)'
;TIHEMFHIFQNSNLIDLSDDRNALDNIAGKRRGDDGKKYPFWKEGPAVYYSYLWYAREINDFDFFINEMRNGLYDCYCGDGRAPIIDRYLNGPKLYDVTWDSDADVGYQVGAWFVAYLNNINGEEPLFDFWINTQTGILFEDNFLEIYGKDYRTYVDEFEDFIRNSSKSEIMSILPSS
;
A
#
# COMPACT_ATOMS: atom_id res chain seq x y z
N THR A 1 14.49 9.00 -6.27
CA THR A 1 14.44 7.55 -6.02
C THR A 1 13.33 6.89 -6.83
N ILE A 2 13.33 5.55 -6.98
CA ILE A 2 12.27 4.80 -7.68
C ILE A 2 10.92 5.00 -6.96
N HIS A 3 10.92 5.11 -5.65
CA HIS A 3 9.75 5.46 -4.84
C HIS A 3 9.09 6.77 -5.33
N GLU A 4 9.87 7.82 -5.52
CA GLU A 4 9.37 9.10 -6.03
C GLU A 4 8.90 9.01 -7.49
N MET A 5 9.51 8.13 -8.30
CA MET A 5 9.03 7.90 -9.67
C MET A 5 7.63 7.27 -9.68
N PHE A 6 7.33 6.38 -8.72
CA PHE A 6 5.97 5.85 -8.57
C PHE A 6 4.97 6.96 -8.20
N HIS A 7 5.36 7.90 -7.32
CA HIS A 7 4.53 9.07 -7.03
C HIS A 7 4.32 9.98 -8.23
N ILE A 8 5.30 10.11 -9.13
CA ILE A 8 5.11 10.82 -10.40
C ILE A 8 4.03 10.13 -11.25
N PHE A 9 4.09 8.79 -11.37
CA PHE A 9 3.05 8.02 -12.05
C PHE A 9 1.67 8.23 -11.41
N GLN A 10 1.55 8.10 -10.09
CA GLN A 10 0.30 8.35 -9.37
C GLN A 10 -0.25 9.76 -9.62
N ASN A 11 0.60 10.77 -9.48
CA ASN A 11 0.20 12.17 -9.62
C ASN A 11 -0.12 12.55 -11.06
N SER A 12 0.56 11.97 -12.05
CA SER A 12 0.31 12.25 -13.48
C SER A 12 -1.03 11.69 -13.97
N ASN A 13 -1.59 10.72 -13.24
CA ASN A 13 -2.89 10.14 -13.54
C ASN A 13 -4.04 10.76 -12.73
N LEU A 14 -3.76 11.64 -11.76
CA LEU A 14 -4.82 12.35 -11.06
C LEU A 14 -5.47 13.39 -12.00
N ILE A 15 -6.81 13.51 -11.86
CA ILE A 15 -7.53 14.60 -12.53
C ILE A 15 -6.93 15.96 -12.15
N ASP A 16 -6.87 16.89 -13.11
CA ASP A 16 -6.41 18.26 -12.83
C ASP A 16 -7.50 19.05 -12.07
N LEU A 17 -7.36 19.09 -10.76
CA LEU A 17 -8.12 19.91 -9.84
C LEU A 17 -7.15 20.85 -9.10
N SER A 18 -6.41 21.67 -9.85
CA SER A 18 -5.23 22.42 -9.41
C SER A 18 -5.42 23.23 -8.12
N ASP A 19 -6.65 23.62 -7.78
CA ASP A 19 -6.96 24.47 -6.64
C ASP A 19 -7.62 23.72 -5.46
N ASP A 20 -7.97 22.42 -5.61
CA ASP A 20 -8.62 21.62 -4.54
C ASP A 20 -7.81 20.37 -4.16
N ARG A 21 -6.79 20.60 -3.32
CA ARG A 21 -5.96 19.51 -2.78
C ARG A 21 -6.75 18.49 -1.95
N ASN A 22 -7.84 18.90 -1.30
CA ASN A 22 -8.65 17.99 -0.50
C ASN A 22 -9.40 17.00 -1.40
N ALA A 23 -9.96 17.50 -2.51
CA ALA A 23 -10.58 16.62 -3.51
C ALA A 23 -9.57 15.65 -4.11
N LEU A 24 -8.37 16.10 -4.47
CA LEU A 24 -7.29 15.23 -4.97
C LEU A 24 -6.88 14.17 -3.94
N ASP A 25 -6.73 14.56 -2.67
CA ASP A 25 -6.39 13.62 -1.60
C ASP A 25 -7.51 12.57 -1.37
N ASN A 26 -8.78 12.94 -1.55
CA ASN A 26 -9.92 12.00 -1.48
C ASN A 26 -9.96 11.02 -2.67
N ILE A 27 -9.62 11.49 -3.86
CA ILE A 27 -9.52 10.63 -5.06
C ILE A 27 -8.34 9.66 -4.92
N ALA A 28 -7.20 10.12 -4.41
CA ALA A 28 -6.00 9.32 -4.20
C ALA A 28 -6.06 8.39 -2.98
N GLY A 29 -7.13 8.41 -2.18
CA GLY A 29 -7.25 7.63 -0.95
C GLY A 29 -6.38 8.11 0.22
N LYS A 30 -5.79 9.31 0.10
CA LYS A 30 -4.98 9.93 1.16
C LYS A 30 -5.83 10.60 2.23
N ARG A 31 -7.07 10.96 1.92
CA ARG A 31 -8.09 11.49 2.84
C ARG A 31 -9.40 10.75 2.64
N ARG A 32 -10.30 10.87 3.62
CA ARG A 32 -11.67 10.37 3.52
C ARG A 32 -12.62 11.45 4.02
N GLY A 33 -13.30 12.10 3.08
CA GLY A 33 -14.15 13.23 3.43
C GLY A 33 -13.39 14.35 4.15
N ASP A 34 -14.05 14.94 5.14
CA ASP A 34 -13.56 16.12 5.87
C ASP A 34 -13.11 15.82 7.31
N ASP A 35 -12.68 14.58 7.60
CA ASP A 35 -12.23 14.19 8.95
C ASP A 35 -10.89 14.83 9.38
N GLY A 36 -10.22 15.55 8.49
CA GLY A 36 -8.93 16.20 8.71
C GLY A 36 -7.73 15.26 8.78
N LYS A 37 -7.95 13.95 8.71
CA LYS A 37 -6.91 12.94 8.81
C LYS A 37 -6.32 12.60 7.44
N LYS A 38 -5.07 12.10 7.45
CA LYS A 38 -4.38 11.59 6.27
C LYS A 38 -3.94 10.16 6.49
N TYR A 39 -4.15 9.32 5.48
CA TYR A 39 -3.95 7.87 5.52
C TYR A 39 -2.86 7.49 4.51
N PRO A 40 -1.72 6.92 4.96
CA PRO A 40 -0.60 6.64 4.07
C PRO A 40 -0.78 5.39 3.21
N PHE A 41 -1.48 4.36 3.67
CA PHE A 41 -1.37 2.99 3.17
C PHE A 41 -1.54 2.83 1.66
N TRP A 42 -2.53 3.52 1.05
CA TRP A 42 -2.83 3.37 -0.37
C TRP A 42 -1.96 4.24 -1.30
N LYS A 43 -1.46 5.36 -0.79
CA LYS A 43 -0.53 6.19 -1.56
C LYS A 43 0.91 5.70 -1.45
N GLU A 44 1.34 5.40 -0.25
CA GLU A 44 2.73 5.06 0.06
C GLU A 44 3.03 3.55 -0.11
N GLY A 45 2.09 2.68 0.25
CA GLY A 45 2.26 1.23 0.13
C GLY A 45 2.64 0.78 -1.28
N PRO A 46 1.90 1.17 -2.34
CA PRO A 46 2.28 0.88 -3.71
C PRO A 46 3.66 1.44 -4.10
N ALA A 47 3.99 2.65 -3.65
CA ALA A 47 5.28 3.27 -3.94
C ALA A 47 6.44 2.50 -3.29
N VAL A 48 6.27 1.98 -2.07
CA VAL A 48 7.24 1.10 -1.41
C VAL A 48 7.37 -0.22 -2.18
N TYR A 49 6.26 -0.91 -2.43
CA TYR A 49 6.24 -2.20 -3.10
C TYR A 49 6.93 -2.15 -4.48
N TYR A 50 6.51 -1.22 -5.33
CA TYR A 50 7.05 -1.13 -6.68
C TYR A 50 8.46 -0.55 -6.72
N SER A 51 8.88 0.24 -5.72
CA SER A 51 10.27 0.68 -5.66
C SER A 51 11.24 -0.49 -5.48
N TYR A 52 10.89 -1.45 -4.64
CA TYR A 52 11.70 -2.64 -4.43
C TYR A 52 11.61 -3.61 -5.62
N LEU A 53 10.39 -3.85 -6.12
CA LEU A 53 10.17 -4.78 -7.24
C LEU A 53 10.85 -4.30 -8.53
N TRP A 54 10.69 -3.03 -8.89
CA TRP A 54 11.31 -2.50 -10.11
C TRP A 54 12.82 -2.44 -10.02
N TYR A 55 13.36 -2.08 -8.85
CA TYR A 55 14.80 -2.14 -8.64
C TYR A 55 15.34 -3.57 -8.76
N ALA A 56 14.67 -4.53 -8.14
CA ALA A 56 15.04 -5.94 -8.22
C ALA A 56 15.00 -6.47 -9.67
N ARG A 57 14.00 -6.07 -10.45
CA ARG A 57 13.90 -6.39 -11.88
C ARG A 57 15.06 -5.78 -12.68
N GLU A 58 15.42 -4.53 -12.41
CA GLU A 58 16.51 -3.83 -13.10
C GLU A 58 17.88 -4.48 -12.85
N ILE A 59 18.15 -4.87 -11.60
CA ILE A 59 19.42 -5.53 -11.24
C ILE A 59 19.36 -7.05 -11.38
N ASN A 60 18.23 -7.61 -11.77
CA ASN A 60 17.96 -9.06 -11.87
C ASN A 60 18.26 -9.81 -10.54
N ASP A 61 17.85 -9.23 -9.41
CA ASP A 61 18.05 -9.76 -8.06
C ASP A 61 16.74 -9.74 -7.26
N PHE A 62 15.95 -10.81 -7.33
CA PHE A 62 14.71 -10.94 -6.59
C PHE A 62 14.90 -11.24 -5.10
N ASP A 63 16.08 -11.75 -4.70
CA ASP A 63 16.40 -11.89 -3.28
C ASP A 63 16.47 -10.53 -2.58
N PHE A 64 16.91 -9.49 -3.29
CA PHE A 64 16.82 -8.11 -2.80
C PHE A 64 15.38 -7.74 -2.47
N PHE A 65 14.43 -7.90 -3.42
CA PHE A 65 13.03 -7.58 -3.21
C PHE A 65 12.42 -8.34 -2.01
N ILE A 66 12.64 -9.66 -1.97
CA ILE A 66 12.14 -10.53 -0.91
C ILE A 66 12.70 -10.10 0.45
N ASN A 67 13.99 -9.75 0.52
CA ASN A 67 14.63 -9.31 1.75
C ASN A 67 14.11 -7.94 2.23
N GLU A 68 13.94 -6.97 1.32
CA GLU A 68 13.40 -5.65 1.69
C GLU A 68 11.96 -5.75 2.19
N MET A 69 11.10 -6.50 1.48
CA MET A 69 9.72 -6.74 1.92
C MET A 69 9.68 -7.46 3.28
N ARG A 70 10.50 -8.49 3.48
CA ARG A 70 10.59 -9.22 4.75
C ARG A 70 11.03 -8.30 5.88
N ASN A 71 12.09 -7.54 5.68
CA ASN A 71 12.64 -6.64 6.70
C ASN A 71 11.63 -5.54 7.05
N GLY A 72 10.94 -4.97 6.05
CA GLY A 72 9.88 -3.99 6.25
C GLY A 72 8.71 -4.48 7.11
N LEU A 73 8.47 -5.78 7.19
CA LEU A 73 7.38 -6.34 8.01
C LEU A 73 7.85 -6.86 9.37
N TYR A 74 8.98 -7.58 9.39
CA TYR A 74 9.43 -8.35 10.56
C TYR A 74 10.53 -7.66 11.37
N ASP A 75 11.08 -6.54 10.90
CA ASP A 75 12.06 -5.78 11.65
C ASP A 75 11.47 -4.46 12.18
N CYS A 76 12.13 -3.90 13.20
CA CYS A 76 11.93 -2.54 13.63
C CYS A 76 12.72 -1.62 12.68
N TYR A 77 12.06 -0.96 11.78
CA TYR A 77 12.67 -0.15 10.72
C TYR A 77 13.50 1.05 11.22
N CYS A 78 13.38 1.44 12.47
CA CYS A 78 13.91 2.69 13.00
C CYS A 78 15.06 2.55 14.00
N GLY A 79 15.49 1.34 14.37
CA GLY A 79 16.60 1.16 15.33
C GLY A 79 16.36 1.77 16.72
N ASP A 80 15.12 2.17 17.01
CA ASP A 80 14.74 2.89 18.25
C ASP A 80 14.15 1.97 19.33
N GLY A 81 14.23 0.65 19.12
CA GLY A 81 13.74 -0.36 20.06
C GLY A 81 12.21 -0.58 20.03
N ARG A 82 11.49 0.00 19.06
CA ARG A 82 10.07 -0.31 18.86
C ARG A 82 9.89 -1.76 18.42
N ALA A 83 8.70 -2.31 18.67
CA ALA A 83 8.34 -3.65 18.20
C ALA A 83 8.38 -3.74 16.66
N PRO A 84 8.57 -4.95 16.08
CA PRO A 84 8.43 -5.17 14.65
C PRO A 84 7.12 -4.61 14.08
N ILE A 85 7.16 -4.19 12.82
CA ILE A 85 6.01 -3.58 12.13
C ILE A 85 4.77 -4.49 12.20
N ILE A 86 4.95 -5.80 11.98
CA ILE A 86 3.84 -6.77 12.05
C ILE A 86 3.17 -6.77 13.44
N ASP A 87 3.95 -6.71 14.52
CA ASP A 87 3.41 -6.71 15.87
C ASP A 87 2.66 -5.40 16.17
N ARG A 88 3.19 -4.27 15.69
CA ARG A 88 2.54 -2.96 15.79
C ARG A 88 1.22 -2.93 15.03
N TYR A 89 1.19 -3.51 13.83
CA TYR A 89 -0.02 -3.64 13.02
C TYR A 89 -1.06 -4.52 13.70
N LEU A 90 -0.69 -5.75 14.10
CA LEU A 90 -1.64 -6.72 14.65
C LEU A 90 -2.20 -6.33 16.02
N ASN A 91 -1.54 -5.42 16.75
CA ASN A 91 -1.99 -4.88 18.03
C ASN A 91 -2.47 -3.42 17.94
N GLY A 92 -2.47 -2.84 16.75
CA GLY A 92 -2.85 -1.46 16.47
C GLY A 92 -4.21 -1.33 15.78
N PRO A 93 -4.46 -0.15 15.19
CA PRO A 93 -5.66 0.07 14.38
C PRO A 93 -5.61 -0.73 13.08
N LYS A 94 -6.78 -0.94 12.47
CA LYS A 94 -6.88 -1.48 11.12
C LYS A 94 -6.06 -0.65 10.13
N LEU A 95 -5.49 -1.28 9.10
CA LEU A 95 -4.64 -0.59 8.13
C LEU A 95 -5.32 0.66 7.54
N TYR A 96 -6.62 0.59 7.28
CA TYR A 96 -7.39 1.72 6.77
C TYR A 96 -7.60 2.85 7.80
N ASP A 97 -7.36 2.63 9.10
CA ASP A 97 -7.44 3.63 10.17
C ASP A 97 -6.07 4.15 10.62
N VAL A 98 -4.99 3.56 10.10
CA VAL A 98 -3.62 4.07 10.33
C VAL A 98 -3.47 5.42 9.66
N THR A 99 -3.10 6.44 10.45
CA THR A 99 -2.85 7.79 9.96
C THR A 99 -1.36 8.13 9.99
N TRP A 100 -0.98 9.22 9.30
CA TRP A 100 0.39 9.74 9.36
C TRP A 100 0.85 10.06 10.80
N ASP A 101 -0.09 10.52 11.65
CA ASP A 101 0.20 10.91 13.02
C ASP A 101 0.19 9.73 13.99
N SER A 102 -0.48 8.60 13.64
CA SER A 102 -0.54 7.43 14.51
C SER A 102 0.65 6.51 14.34
N ASP A 103 0.88 6.00 13.14
CA ASP A 103 1.99 5.12 12.80
C ASP A 103 2.23 5.07 11.28
N ALA A 104 2.94 6.07 10.76
CA ALA A 104 3.22 6.17 9.33
C ALA A 104 3.98 4.93 8.80
N ASP A 105 4.93 4.39 9.56
CA ASP A 105 5.73 3.23 9.13
C ASP A 105 4.86 2.00 8.87
N VAL A 106 3.85 1.76 9.73
CA VAL A 106 2.85 0.70 9.50
C VAL A 106 2.11 0.97 8.20
N GLY A 107 1.69 2.21 7.96
CA GLY A 107 1.02 2.58 6.71
C GLY A 107 1.87 2.31 5.46
N TYR A 108 3.16 2.61 5.50
CA TYR A 108 4.10 2.35 4.41
C TYR A 108 4.35 0.85 4.20
N GLN A 109 4.82 0.17 5.24
CA GLN A 109 5.30 -1.21 5.12
C GLN A 109 4.16 -2.22 5.02
N VAL A 110 3.13 -2.11 5.87
CA VAL A 110 1.96 -2.99 5.77
C VAL A 110 1.13 -2.65 4.54
N GLY A 111 1.10 -1.37 4.13
CA GLY A 111 0.52 -0.97 2.84
C GLY A 111 1.18 -1.66 1.65
N ALA A 112 2.51 -1.80 1.66
CA ALA A 112 3.23 -2.55 0.62
C ALA A 112 2.86 -4.05 0.63
N TRP A 113 2.72 -4.66 1.80
CA TRP A 113 2.27 -6.04 1.93
C TRP A 113 0.81 -6.24 1.53
N PHE A 114 -0.05 -5.26 1.76
CA PHE A 114 -1.42 -5.27 1.26
C PHE A 114 -1.44 -5.24 -0.27
N VAL A 115 -0.56 -4.47 -0.92
CA VAL A 115 -0.39 -4.51 -2.38
C VAL A 115 0.09 -5.88 -2.84
N ALA A 116 1.07 -6.49 -2.16
CA ALA A 116 1.51 -7.84 -2.47
C ALA A 116 0.35 -8.86 -2.40
N TYR A 117 -0.49 -8.75 -1.36
CA TYR A 117 -1.68 -9.58 -1.19
C TYR A 117 -2.69 -9.39 -2.32
N LEU A 118 -3.01 -8.15 -2.67
CA LEU A 118 -3.92 -7.84 -3.78
C LEU A 118 -3.38 -8.37 -5.12
N ASN A 119 -2.08 -8.17 -5.38
CA ASN A 119 -1.45 -8.65 -6.61
C ASN A 119 -1.41 -10.18 -6.69
N ASN A 120 -1.24 -10.87 -5.56
CA ASN A 120 -1.29 -12.33 -5.51
C ASN A 120 -2.67 -12.89 -5.86
N ILE A 121 -3.75 -12.16 -5.55
CA ILE A 121 -5.13 -12.59 -5.80
C ILE A 121 -5.62 -12.15 -7.18
N ASN A 122 -5.31 -10.91 -7.58
CA ASN A 122 -5.94 -10.25 -8.73
C ASN A 122 -4.96 -9.99 -9.90
N GLY A 123 -3.65 -10.22 -9.71
CA GLY A 123 -2.61 -9.75 -10.63
C GLY A 123 -2.21 -8.29 -10.36
N GLU A 124 -1.19 -7.81 -11.09
CA GLU A 124 -0.67 -6.44 -10.92
C GLU A 124 -1.52 -5.37 -11.64
N GLU A 125 -2.23 -5.75 -12.70
CA GLU A 125 -2.95 -4.81 -13.57
C GLU A 125 -3.97 -3.92 -12.84
N PRO A 126 -4.83 -4.46 -11.92
CA PRO A 126 -5.84 -3.65 -11.24
C PRO A 126 -5.29 -2.46 -10.48
N LEU A 127 -4.07 -2.53 -9.95
CA LEU A 127 -3.47 -1.39 -9.27
C LEU A 127 -3.16 -0.24 -10.23
N PHE A 128 -2.64 -0.55 -11.41
CA PHE A 128 -2.39 0.47 -12.44
C PHE A 128 -3.69 1.04 -12.98
N ASP A 129 -4.70 0.18 -13.21
CA ASP A 129 -6.03 0.60 -13.65
C ASP A 129 -6.67 1.55 -12.63
N PHE A 130 -6.52 1.26 -11.34
CA PHE A 130 -6.98 2.16 -10.28
C PHE A 130 -6.39 3.58 -10.45
N TRP A 131 -5.06 3.69 -10.59
CA TRP A 131 -4.42 5.00 -10.71
C TRP A 131 -4.76 5.70 -12.03
N ILE A 132 -4.88 4.98 -13.13
CA ILE A 132 -5.33 5.52 -14.42
C ILE A 132 -6.77 6.03 -14.28
N ASN A 133 -7.67 5.32 -13.61
CA ASN A 133 -9.07 5.70 -13.45
C ASN A 133 -9.27 6.95 -12.56
N THR A 134 -8.26 7.34 -11.76
CA THR A 134 -8.31 8.61 -10.99
C THR A 134 -8.47 9.85 -11.88
N GLN A 135 -8.16 9.75 -13.17
CA GLN A 135 -8.40 10.82 -14.16
C GLN A 135 -9.88 11.19 -14.29
N THR A 136 -10.79 10.28 -13.95
CA THR A 136 -12.24 10.52 -14.00
C THR A 136 -12.76 11.36 -12.86
N GLY A 137 -11.97 11.55 -11.81
CA GLY A 137 -12.37 12.25 -10.58
C GLY A 137 -13.21 11.40 -9.63
N ILE A 138 -13.34 10.09 -9.89
CA ILE A 138 -14.01 9.14 -8.99
C ILE A 138 -13.32 9.10 -7.63
N LEU A 139 -14.11 9.06 -6.55
CA LEU A 139 -13.56 8.97 -5.19
C LEU A 139 -12.89 7.60 -4.95
N PHE A 140 -11.90 7.58 -4.08
CA PHE A 140 -11.11 6.39 -3.74
C PHE A 140 -11.97 5.14 -3.49
N GLU A 141 -12.99 5.25 -2.65
CA GLU A 141 -13.80 4.11 -2.23
C GLU A 141 -14.56 3.50 -3.41
N ASP A 142 -15.18 4.34 -4.24
CA ASP A 142 -15.92 3.92 -5.41
C ASP A 142 -14.99 3.36 -6.49
N ASN A 143 -13.83 3.99 -6.70
CA ASN A 143 -12.82 3.53 -7.64
C ASN A 143 -12.26 2.17 -7.23
N PHE A 144 -11.95 2.00 -5.94
CA PHE A 144 -11.45 0.72 -5.44
C PHE A 144 -12.49 -0.40 -5.64
N LEU A 145 -13.77 -0.12 -5.32
CA LEU A 145 -14.86 -1.07 -5.54
C LEU A 145 -15.04 -1.41 -7.02
N GLU A 146 -14.97 -0.41 -7.91
CA GLU A 146 -15.10 -0.62 -9.36
C GLU A 146 -13.99 -1.50 -9.92
N ILE A 147 -12.74 -1.22 -9.54
CA ILE A 147 -11.55 -1.91 -10.07
C ILE A 147 -11.38 -3.31 -9.46
N TYR A 148 -11.54 -3.46 -8.15
CA TYR A 148 -11.29 -4.71 -7.45
C TYR A 148 -12.55 -5.56 -7.21
N GLY A 149 -13.74 -5.02 -7.50
CA GLY A 149 -15.02 -5.72 -7.33
C GLY A 149 -15.45 -5.95 -5.88
N LYS A 150 -14.71 -5.39 -4.90
CA LYS A 150 -14.95 -5.53 -3.46
C LYS A 150 -14.51 -4.29 -2.72
N ASP A 151 -15.20 -3.93 -1.63
CA ASP A 151 -14.83 -2.82 -0.76
C ASP A 151 -13.43 -3.01 -0.16
N TYR A 152 -12.66 -1.94 -0.08
CA TYR A 152 -11.27 -2.00 0.38
C TYR A 152 -11.15 -2.39 1.86
N ARG A 153 -12.12 -2.05 2.71
CA ARG A 153 -12.12 -2.46 4.12
C ARG A 153 -12.26 -3.97 4.24
N THR A 154 -13.13 -4.57 3.42
CA THR A 154 -13.28 -6.02 3.35
C THR A 154 -11.96 -6.69 2.93
N TYR A 155 -11.27 -6.16 1.92
CA TYR A 155 -9.97 -6.70 1.52
C TYR A 155 -8.91 -6.53 2.62
N VAL A 156 -8.91 -5.42 3.34
CA VAL A 156 -7.98 -5.22 4.48
C VAL A 156 -8.28 -6.19 5.62
N ASP A 157 -9.55 -6.45 5.92
CA ASP A 157 -9.93 -7.42 6.95
C ASP A 157 -9.52 -8.85 6.55
N GLU A 158 -9.74 -9.25 5.30
CA GLU A 158 -9.27 -10.54 4.76
C GLU A 158 -7.74 -10.65 4.78
N PHE A 159 -7.04 -9.58 4.44
CA PHE A 159 -5.58 -9.52 4.52
C PHE A 159 -5.08 -9.64 5.96
N GLU A 160 -5.69 -8.95 6.91
CA GLU A 160 -5.34 -9.08 8.33
C GLU A 160 -5.56 -10.51 8.82
N ASP A 161 -6.68 -11.13 8.47
CA ASP A 161 -6.96 -12.52 8.79
C ASP A 161 -5.92 -13.46 8.18
N PHE A 162 -5.50 -13.22 6.94
CA PHE A 162 -4.41 -13.94 6.31
C PHE A 162 -3.10 -13.80 7.10
N ILE A 163 -2.70 -12.57 7.46
CA ILE A 163 -1.47 -12.33 8.25
C ILE A 163 -1.54 -13.00 9.63
N ARG A 164 -2.72 -12.97 10.29
CA ARG A 164 -2.90 -13.57 11.65
C ARG A 164 -2.85 -15.08 11.65
N ASN A 165 -3.35 -15.72 10.60
CA ASN A 165 -3.58 -17.17 10.57
C ASN A 165 -2.52 -17.93 9.76
N SER A 166 -1.62 -17.24 9.07
CA SER A 166 -0.59 -17.83 8.24
C SER A 166 0.78 -17.87 8.93
N SER A 167 1.56 -18.89 8.63
CA SER A 167 2.97 -18.94 9.01
C SER A 167 3.78 -17.88 8.23
N LYS A 168 4.94 -17.52 8.76
CA LYS A 168 5.87 -16.61 8.04
C LYS A 168 6.19 -17.10 6.62
N SER A 169 6.34 -18.40 6.42
CA SER A 169 6.61 -18.98 5.11
C SER A 169 5.44 -18.77 4.14
N GLU A 170 4.21 -18.94 4.60
CA GLU A 170 3.00 -18.70 3.80
C GLU A 170 2.86 -17.23 3.44
N ILE A 171 3.09 -16.32 4.40
CA ILE A 171 3.08 -14.87 4.14
C ILE A 171 4.14 -14.52 3.08
N MET A 172 5.35 -15.04 3.21
CA MET A 172 6.43 -14.79 2.25
C MET A 172 6.12 -15.35 0.85
N SER A 173 5.33 -16.42 0.75
CA SER A 173 5.04 -17.11 -0.52
C SER A 173 4.15 -16.32 -1.49
N ILE A 174 3.49 -15.24 -1.04
CA ILE A 174 2.70 -14.36 -1.92
C ILE A 174 3.57 -13.40 -2.75
N LEU A 175 4.85 -13.26 -2.41
CA LEU A 175 5.77 -12.40 -3.16
C LEU A 175 6.20 -13.06 -4.46
N PRO A 176 6.29 -12.31 -5.58
CA PRO A 176 6.83 -12.84 -6.82
C PRO A 176 8.30 -13.26 -6.64
N SER A 177 8.70 -14.33 -7.32
CA SER A 177 10.06 -14.89 -7.27
C SER A 177 10.83 -14.73 -8.58
N SER A 178 10.20 -14.11 -9.59
CA SER A 178 10.80 -13.87 -10.92
C SER A 178 10.07 -12.73 -11.64
#